data_607960ce38959606a73f359d48de1e88
#
_entry.id   607960ce38959606a73f359d48de1e88
#
_cell.length_a   1.000
_cell.length_b   1.000
_cell.length_c   1.000
_cell.angle_alpha   90.00
_cell.angle_beta   90.00
_cell.angle_gamma   90.00
#
_symmetry.space_group_name_H-M   'P 1'
#
loop_
_entity.id
_entity.type
_entity.pdbx_description
1 polymer ?
#
loop_
_entity_poly.entity_id
_entity_poly.type
_entity_poly.pdbx_seq_one_letter_code
_entity_poly.pdbx_strand_id
1 'polypeptide(L)'
;MKEETQKKVEAAIADWQYREELPAEYCGFRLQQLNQPIEDRYDLFTYSNEGIRREVTAYYHEETHEYKLRVKIGLTEFCRIEFISPDLARFEEVLRRELLELLSAMVNFSAASLGSIVRAKNITDWEYGRNLPANLEGFELFIKPAEPVTVLNGSLIVFDYSDFSIDSNFIIYYNVFRDEFF
;
A
#
# COMPACT_ATOMS: atom_id res chain seq x y z
N MET A 1 -10.24 -18.36 8.30
CA MET A 1 -10.10 -19.15 7.03
C MET A 1 -10.52 -20.59 7.27
N LYS A 2 -11.19 -21.23 6.31
CA LYS A 2 -11.57 -22.64 6.36
C LYS A 2 -10.34 -23.54 6.10
N GLU A 3 -10.29 -24.69 6.79
CA GLU A 3 -9.16 -25.65 6.68
C GLU A 3 -8.95 -26.15 5.24
N GLU A 4 -10.03 -26.35 4.48
CA GLU A 4 -9.96 -26.79 3.08
C GLU A 4 -9.29 -25.73 2.19
N THR A 5 -9.66 -24.46 2.37
CA THR A 5 -9.06 -23.32 1.65
C THR A 5 -7.60 -23.16 2.00
N GLN A 6 -7.26 -23.26 3.29
CA GLN A 6 -5.88 -23.22 3.76
C GLN A 6 -5.01 -24.29 3.10
N LYS A 7 -5.45 -25.56 3.13
CA LYS A 7 -4.73 -26.67 2.48
C LYS A 7 -4.54 -26.46 0.98
N LYS A 8 -5.55 -25.88 0.30
CA LYS A 8 -5.46 -25.56 -1.13
C LYS A 8 -4.41 -24.49 -1.39
N VAL A 9 -4.37 -23.43 -0.58
CA VAL A 9 -3.37 -22.37 -0.72
C VAL A 9 -1.98 -22.91 -0.41
N GLU A 10 -1.81 -23.65 0.69
CA GLU A 10 -0.54 -24.26 1.06
C GLU A 10 0.02 -25.18 -0.04
N ALA A 11 -0.86 -25.99 -0.66
CA ALA A 11 -0.46 -26.84 -1.78
C ALA A 11 -0.07 -26.01 -3.03
N ALA A 12 -0.78 -24.92 -3.31
CA ALA A 12 -0.48 -24.05 -4.45
C ALA A 12 0.87 -23.32 -4.30
N ILE A 13 1.24 -22.96 -3.07
CA ILE A 13 2.49 -22.23 -2.80
C ILE A 13 3.66 -23.13 -2.40
N ALA A 14 3.47 -24.45 -2.25
CA ALA A 14 4.52 -25.38 -1.82
C ALA A 14 5.78 -25.30 -2.69
N ASP A 15 5.59 -25.27 -4.01
CA ASP A 15 6.67 -25.17 -5.01
C ASP A 15 6.82 -23.75 -5.60
N TRP A 16 6.27 -22.75 -4.96
CA TRP A 16 6.33 -21.38 -5.44
C TRP A 16 7.70 -20.73 -5.19
N GLN A 17 8.61 -20.92 -6.13
CA GLN A 17 10.03 -20.52 -6.02
C GLN A 17 10.24 -19.00 -5.99
N TYR A 18 9.33 -18.19 -6.57
CA TYR A 18 9.43 -16.74 -6.59
C TYR A 18 9.72 -16.12 -5.21
N ARG A 19 9.20 -16.71 -4.13
CA ARG A 19 9.43 -16.24 -2.76
C ARG A 19 10.90 -16.30 -2.33
N GLU A 20 11.66 -17.25 -2.87
CA GLU A 20 13.09 -17.41 -2.60
C GLU A 20 13.94 -16.41 -3.41
N GLU A 21 13.39 -15.89 -4.51
CA GLU A 21 14.04 -14.90 -5.36
C GLU A 21 13.87 -13.46 -4.82
N LEU A 22 12.94 -13.24 -3.88
CA LEU A 22 12.67 -11.94 -3.31
C LEU A 22 13.87 -11.44 -2.49
N PRO A 23 14.33 -10.19 -2.70
CA PRO A 23 15.42 -9.64 -1.90
C PRO A 23 15.02 -9.50 -0.44
N ALA A 24 15.88 -9.92 0.49
CA ALA A 24 15.64 -9.82 1.92
C ALA A 24 15.42 -8.37 2.40
N GLU A 25 16.07 -7.41 1.70
CA GLU A 25 15.90 -5.98 1.94
C GLU A 25 15.84 -5.22 0.61
N TYR A 26 14.95 -4.24 0.50
CA TYR A 26 14.86 -3.37 -0.67
C TYR A 26 14.32 -1.99 -0.28
N CYS A 27 15.02 -0.91 -0.64
CA CYS A 27 14.64 0.49 -0.32
C CYS A 27 14.25 0.71 1.16
N GLY A 28 14.94 0.05 2.09
CA GLY A 28 14.66 0.15 3.53
C GLY A 28 13.49 -0.69 4.01
N PHE A 29 12.81 -1.43 3.13
CA PHE A 29 11.85 -2.46 3.51
C PHE A 29 12.57 -3.78 3.79
N ARG A 30 12.10 -4.52 4.80
CA ARG A 30 12.56 -5.85 5.15
C ARG A 30 11.50 -6.88 4.81
N LEU A 31 11.91 -7.95 4.14
CA LEU A 31 11.07 -9.09 3.81
C LEU A 31 10.88 -9.98 5.03
N GLN A 32 9.64 -10.39 5.28
CA GLN A 32 9.28 -11.47 6.18
C GLN A 32 8.37 -12.46 5.46
N GLN A 33 8.76 -13.73 5.42
CA GLN A 33 7.89 -14.83 4.98
C GLN A 33 6.91 -15.17 6.11
N LEU A 34 5.61 -15.15 5.83
CA LEU A 34 4.57 -15.32 6.85
C LEU A 34 3.98 -16.74 6.81
N ASN A 35 3.42 -17.16 5.68
CA ASN A 35 2.81 -18.48 5.45
C ASN A 35 1.83 -18.90 6.57
N GLN A 36 0.90 -18.01 6.92
CA GLN A 36 -0.01 -18.24 8.04
C GLN A 36 -1.42 -17.73 7.74
N PRO A 37 -2.46 -18.44 8.22
CA PRO A 37 -3.83 -17.95 8.16
C PRO A 37 -4.05 -16.86 9.20
N ILE A 38 -4.72 -15.77 8.80
CA ILE A 38 -5.16 -14.68 9.66
C ILE A 38 -6.61 -14.37 9.30
N GLU A 39 -7.56 -14.67 10.18
CA GLU A 39 -8.99 -14.46 9.95
C GLU A 39 -9.48 -15.14 8.65
N ASP A 40 -9.83 -14.37 7.63
CA ASP A 40 -10.35 -14.80 6.33
C ASP A 40 -9.29 -14.79 5.21
N ARG A 41 -8.02 -14.61 5.55
CA ARG A 41 -6.91 -14.54 4.59
C ARG A 41 -5.74 -15.45 4.98
N TYR A 42 -4.91 -15.76 3.99
CA TYR A 42 -3.64 -16.45 4.16
C TYR A 42 -2.51 -15.53 3.74
N ASP A 43 -1.76 -15.02 4.72
CA ASP A 43 -0.64 -14.12 4.47
C ASP A 43 0.57 -14.91 3.97
N LEU A 44 1.12 -14.50 2.83
CA LEU A 44 2.23 -15.16 2.13
C LEU A 44 3.57 -14.59 2.57
N PHE A 45 3.75 -13.30 2.37
CA PHE A 45 4.91 -12.54 2.80
C PHE A 45 4.56 -11.07 3.00
N THR A 46 5.40 -10.37 3.74
CA THR A 46 5.29 -8.91 3.89
C THR A 46 6.66 -8.23 3.69
N TYR A 47 6.63 -7.02 3.17
CA TYR A 47 7.71 -6.06 3.23
C TYR A 47 7.31 -4.92 4.15
N SER A 48 8.06 -4.67 5.22
CA SER A 48 7.77 -3.60 6.17
C SER A 48 8.95 -2.63 6.32
N ASN A 49 8.62 -1.36 6.43
CA ASN A 49 9.53 -0.29 6.82
C ASN A 49 8.91 0.46 8.00
N GLU A 50 9.25 0.03 9.22
CA GLU A 50 8.69 0.57 10.46
C GLU A 50 9.05 2.05 10.66
N GLY A 51 10.24 2.48 10.19
CA GLY A 51 10.71 3.86 10.33
C GLY A 51 9.82 4.89 9.65
N ILE A 52 9.12 4.48 8.57
CA ILE A 52 8.17 5.32 7.82
C ILE A 52 6.74 4.78 7.88
N ARG A 53 6.46 3.77 8.71
CA ARG A 53 5.15 3.13 8.90
C ARG A 53 4.51 2.71 7.57
N ARG A 54 5.28 2.03 6.71
CA ARG A 54 4.79 1.54 5.41
C ARG A 54 5.00 0.03 5.32
N GLU A 55 3.99 -0.65 4.77
CA GLU A 55 3.98 -2.10 4.64
C GLU A 55 3.29 -2.51 3.34
N VAL A 56 3.76 -3.61 2.78
CA VAL A 56 3.14 -4.28 1.63
C VAL A 56 3.03 -5.76 1.94
N THR A 57 1.82 -6.30 1.96
CA THR A 57 1.55 -7.70 2.28
C THR A 57 0.88 -8.42 1.12
N ALA A 58 1.50 -9.49 0.64
CA ALA A 58 0.90 -10.42 -0.31
C ALA A 58 0.09 -11.48 0.44
N TYR A 59 -1.16 -11.71 0.03
CA TYR A 59 -2.04 -12.67 0.69
C TYR A 59 -3.06 -13.27 -0.26
N TYR A 60 -3.64 -14.41 0.13
CA TYR A 60 -4.83 -14.98 -0.48
C TYR A 60 -6.06 -14.65 0.36
N HIS A 61 -7.13 -14.16 -0.25
CA HIS A 61 -8.38 -13.80 0.40
C HIS A 61 -9.44 -14.88 0.17
N GLU A 62 -9.97 -15.46 1.25
CA GLU A 62 -10.88 -16.61 1.18
C GLU A 62 -12.20 -16.28 0.51
N GLU A 63 -12.82 -15.15 0.88
CA GLU A 63 -14.16 -14.79 0.40
C GLU A 63 -14.19 -14.55 -1.12
N THR A 64 -13.17 -13.88 -1.67
CA THR A 64 -13.11 -13.58 -3.10
C THR A 64 -12.35 -14.62 -3.92
N HIS A 65 -11.67 -15.56 -3.25
CA HIS A 65 -10.79 -16.56 -3.88
C HIS A 65 -9.69 -15.97 -4.75
N GLU A 66 -9.07 -14.89 -4.29
CA GLU A 66 -8.06 -14.14 -5.03
C GLU A 66 -6.78 -13.92 -4.23
N TYR A 67 -5.65 -13.93 -4.91
CA TYR A 67 -4.39 -13.37 -4.43
C TYR A 67 -4.44 -11.86 -4.56
N LYS A 68 -3.93 -11.15 -3.56
CA LYS A 68 -3.97 -9.68 -3.47
C LYS A 68 -2.68 -9.14 -2.86
N LEU A 69 -2.40 -7.88 -3.17
CA LEU A 69 -1.35 -7.12 -2.51
C LEU A 69 -1.99 -5.94 -1.76
N ARG A 70 -1.89 -5.98 -0.43
CA ARG A 70 -2.31 -4.90 0.45
C ARG A 70 -1.14 -3.94 0.65
N VAL A 71 -1.42 -2.65 0.57
CA VAL A 71 -0.52 -1.56 0.91
C VAL A 71 -1.03 -0.88 2.16
N LYS A 72 -0.16 -0.68 3.14
CA LYS A 72 -0.43 0.07 4.34
C LYS A 72 0.50 1.27 4.43
N ILE A 73 -0.05 2.46 4.64
CA ILE A 73 0.68 3.72 4.80
C ILE A 73 0.09 4.44 6.01
N GLY A 74 0.83 4.42 7.12
CA GLY A 74 0.31 4.86 8.41
C GLY A 74 -0.88 4.03 8.85
N LEU A 75 -2.03 4.67 9.02
CA LEU A 75 -3.29 4.02 9.40
C LEU A 75 -4.17 3.66 8.18
N THR A 76 -3.77 4.07 6.97
CA THR A 76 -4.54 3.80 5.75
C THR A 76 -4.10 2.51 5.10
N GLU A 77 -5.07 1.64 4.79
CA GLU A 77 -4.87 0.37 4.08
C GLU A 77 -5.71 0.31 2.81
N PHE A 78 -5.13 -0.24 1.74
CA PHE A 78 -5.83 -0.49 0.48
C PHE A 78 -5.16 -1.60 -0.32
N CYS A 79 -5.93 -2.22 -1.25
CA CYS A 79 -5.38 -3.18 -2.21
C CYS A 79 -5.19 -2.50 -3.57
N ARG A 80 -4.07 -2.74 -4.20
CA ARG A 80 -3.81 -2.29 -5.58
C ARG A 80 -4.52 -3.22 -6.56
N ILE A 81 -5.37 -2.67 -7.44
CA ILE A 81 -6.22 -3.44 -8.37
C ILE A 81 -5.39 -4.31 -9.31
N GLU A 82 -4.26 -3.80 -9.78
CA GLU A 82 -3.35 -4.51 -10.68
C GLU A 82 -2.78 -5.80 -10.09
N PHE A 83 -2.74 -5.91 -8.75
CA PHE A 83 -2.27 -7.09 -8.02
C PHE A 83 -3.41 -8.03 -7.58
N ILE A 84 -4.63 -7.87 -8.08
CA ILE A 84 -5.74 -8.79 -7.76
C ILE A 84 -5.82 -9.85 -8.85
N SER A 85 -5.70 -11.12 -8.46
CA SER A 85 -5.77 -12.26 -9.39
C SER A 85 -6.29 -13.52 -8.71
N PRO A 86 -7.18 -14.29 -9.34
CA PRO A 86 -7.57 -15.62 -8.85
C PRO A 86 -6.50 -16.69 -9.11
N ASP A 87 -5.52 -16.38 -9.97
CA ASP A 87 -4.47 -17.29 -10.41
C ASP A 87 -3.10 -16.88 -9.87
N LEU A 88 -2.37 -17.82 -9.23
CA LEU A 88 -1.08 -17.56 -8.60
C LEU A 88 0.00 -17.20 -9.63
N ALA A 89 0.01 -17.85 -10.81
CA ALA A 89 1.01 -17.57 -11.83
C ALA A 89 0.83 -16.16 -12.40
N ARG A 90 -0.43 -15.73 -12.61
CA ARG A 90 -0.73 -14.36 -13.03
C ARG A 90 -0.38 -13.35 -11.96
N PHE A 91 -0.63 -13.66 -10.68
CA PHE A 91 -0.23 -12.82 -9.56
C PHE A 91 1.30 -12.66 -9.50
N GLU A 92 2.05 -13.75 -9.71
CA GLU A 92 3.51 -13.72 -9.78
C GLU A 92 4.02 -12.84 -10.92
N GLU A 93 3.43 -12.93 -12.12
CA GLU A 93 3.83 -12.06 -13.25
C GLU A 93 3.74 -10.58 -12.88
N VAL A 94 2.66 -10.18 -12.19
CA VAL A 94 2.49 -8.79 -11.76
C VAL A 94 3.48 -8.43 -10.66
N LEU A 95 3.70 -9.31 -9.68
CA LEU A 95 4.70 -9.10 -8.63
C LEU A 95 6.10 -8.90 -9.22
N ARG A 96 6.50 -9.75 -10.17
CA ARG A 96 7.82 -9.64 -10.83
C ARG A 96 8.01 -8.31 -11.53
N ARG A 97 6.96 -7.76 -12.12
CA ARG A 97 7.00 -6.51 -12.87
C ARG A 97 6.93 -5.27 -11.97
N GLU A 98 6.07 -5.30 -10.95
CA GLU A 98 5.61 -4.08 -10.28
C GLU A 98 6.06 -3.96 -8.80
N LEU A 99 6.36 -5.09 -8.11
CA LEU A 99 6.55 -5.06 -6.65
C LEU A 99 7.72 -4.17 -6.22
N LEU A 100 8.88 -4.32 -6.83
CA LEU A 100 10.06 -3.54 -6.44
C LEU A 100 9.93 -2.06 -6.82
N GLU A 101 9.25 -1.76 -7.93
CA GLU A 101 8.93 -0.40 -8.31
C GLU A 101 7.96 0.24 -7.30
N LEU A 102 6.93 -0.50 -6.87
CA LEU A 102 6.03 -0.06 -5.82
C LEU A 102 6.77 0.27 -4.51
N LEU A 103 7.63 -0.65 -4.02
CA LEU A 103 8.43 -0.42 -2.82
C LEU A 103 9.33 0.83 -2.94
N SER A 104 9.97 1.01 -4.10
CA SER A 104 10.77 2.20 -4.38
C SER A 104 9.92 3.47 -4.38
N ALA A 105 8.76 3.45 -5.04
CA ALA A 105 7.84 4.59 -5.08
C ALA A 105 7.27 4.95 -3.70
N MET A 106 7.15 3.98 -2.82
CA MET A 106 6.72 4.23 -1.43
C MET A 106 7.78 4.97 -0.58
N VAL A 107 9.04 5.02 -1.00
CA VAL A 107 10.12 5.73 -0.29
C VAL A 107 10.52 7.00 -1.02
N ASN A 108 10.50 6.97 -2.34
CA ASN A 108 11.01 8.02 -3.18
C ASN A 108 9.85 8.72 -3.89
N PHE A 109 9.31 9.78 -3.28
CA PHE A 109 8.30 10.58 -3.95
C PHE A 109 8.87 11.25 -5.20
N SER A 110 8.10 11.20 -6.29
CA SER A 110 8.41 11.93 -7.52
C SER A 110 7.16 12.65 -8.02
N ALA A 111 7.21 13.99 -8.08
CA ALA A 111 6.13 14.78 -8.65
C ALA A 111 5.87 14.45 -10.14
N ALA A 112 6.87 13.90 -10.85
CA ALA A 112 6.72 13.45 -12.23
C ALA A 112 5.81 12.23 -12.38
N SER A 113 5.68 11.40 -11.34
CA SER A 113 4.78 10.24 -11.33
C SER A 113 3.30 10.62 -11.17
N LEU A 114 3.01 11.84 -10.73
CA LEU A 114 1.64 12.34 -10.62
C LEU A 114 1.03 12.55 -12.00
N GLY A 115 -0.21 12.12 -12.19
CA GLY A 115 -0.95 12.33 -13.43
C GLY A 115 -1.08 13.84 -13.79
N SER A 116 -1.26 14.12 -15.08
CA SER A 116 -1.33 15.52 -15.58
C SER A 116 -2.42 16.35 -14.89
N ILE A 117 -3.57 15.75 -14.56
CA ILE A 117 -4.68 16.42 -13.86
C ILE A 117 -4.23 16.86 -12.45
N VAL A 118 -3.57 15.96 -11.70
CA VAL A 118 -3.07 16.28 -10.35
C VAL A 118 -2.03 17.38 -10.39
N ARG A 119 -1.10 17.34 -11.38
CA ARG A 119 -0.11 18.39 -11.58
C ARG A 119 -0.76 19.73 -11.90
N ALA A 120 -1.80 19.74 -12.75
CA ALA A 120 -2.54 20.97 -13.09
C ALA A 120 -3.24 21.60 -11.89
N LYS A 121 -3.60 20.83 -10.87
CA LYS A 121 -4.15 21.33 -9.59
C LYS A 121 -3.11 21.96 -8.67
N ASN A 122 -1.84 21.80 -8.98
CA ASN A 122 -0.72 22.35 -8.20
C ASN A 122 -0.74 21.97 -6.71
N ILE A 123 -1.21 20.73 -6.39
CA ILE A 123 -1.38 20.27 -5.01
C ILE A 123 -0.05 20.27 -4.24
N THR A 124 1.04 19.87 -4.90
CA THR A 124 2.38 19.81 -4.28
C THR A 124 2.96 21.17 -3.92
N ASP A 125 2.47 22.24 -4.58
CA ASP A 125 2.89 23.63 -4.37
C ASP A 125 1.83 24.48 -3.66
N TRP A 126 0.83 23.85 -3.09
CA TRP A 126 -0.25 24.52 -2.38
C TRP A 126 0.30 25.39 -1.22
N GLU A 127 0.11 26.69 -1.32
CA GLU A 127 0.69 27.66 -0.40
C GLU A 127 0.29 27.42 1.07
N TYR A 128 -1.00 27.19 1.32
CA TYR A 128 -1.49 26.86 2.68
C TYR A 128 -0.99 25.51 3.15
N GLY A 129 -0.81 24.55 2.24
CA GLY A 129 -0.28 23.22 2.56
C GLY A 129 1.15 23.25 3.10
N ARG A 130 1.96 24.23 2.67
CA ARG A 130 3.32 24.42 3.18
C ARG A 130 3.35 24.93 4.63
N ASN A 131 2.27 25.54 5.09
CA ASN A 131 2.12 26.14 6.41
C ASN A 131 1.30 25.27 7.38
N LEU A 132 0.93 24.05 6.98
CA LEU A 132 0.26 23.13 7.88
C LEU A 132 1.16 22.82 9.08
N PRO A 133 0.66 22.91 10.34
CA PRO A 133 1.45 22.62 11.52
C PRO A 133 1.91 21.13 11.50
N ALA A 134 3.13 20.88 11.93
CA ALA A 134 3.66 19.52 12.03
C ALA A 134 2.89 18.63 13.02
N ASN A 135 2.23 19.26 14.00
CA ASN A 135 1.38 18.60 14.99
C ASN A 135 0.16 19.48 15.28
N LEU A 136 -1.02 18.85 15.37
CA LEU A 136 -2.28 19.51 15.67
C LEU A 136 -3.05 18.67 16.68
N GLU A 137 -3.22 19.16 17.91
CA GLU A 137 -3.98 18.52 18.99
C GLU A 137 -3.58 17.04 19.25
N GLY A 138 -2.28 16.71 19.10
CA GLY A 138 -1.76 15.36 19.27
C GLY A 138 -1.62 14.55 17.97
N PHE A 139 -2.23 15.02 16.89
CA PHE A 139 -2.11 14.38 15.55
C PHE A 139 -0.86 14.90 14.83
N GLU A 140 0.00 14.01 14.38
CA GLU A 140 1.16 14.37 13.56
C GLU A 140 0.78 14.49 12.08
N LEU A 141 1.35 15.46 11.36
CA LEU A 141 1.22 15.57 9.90
C LEU A 141 2.05 14.47 9.23
N PHE A 142 1.45 13.31 9.05
CA PHE A 142 2.10 12.09 8.56
C PHE A 142 2.29 12.09 7.04
N ILE A 143 1.24 12.43 6.27
CA ILE A 143 1.36 12.67 4.81
C ILE A 143 1.24 14.18 4.58
N LYS A 144 2.16 14.73 3.80
CA LYS A 144 2.24 16.16 3.51
C LYS A 144 1.75 16.46 2.09
N PRO A 145 1.12 17.63 1.85
CA PRO A 145 0.71 18.01 0.49
C PRO A 145 1.86 18.06 -0.53
N ALA A 146 3.09 18.31 -0.07
CA ALA A 146 4.27 18.29 -0.94
C ALA A 146 4.64 16.89 -1.46
N GLU A 147 4.21 15.83 -0.75
CA GLU A 147 4.47 14.42 -1.07
C GLU A 147 3.18 13.59 -0.94
N PRO A 148 2.15 13.91 -1.73
CA PRO A 148 0.87 13.23 -1.66
C PRO A 148 0.99 11.77 -2.10
N VAL A 149 0.08 10.93 -1.60
CA VAL A 149 0.09 9.49 -1.86
C VAL A 149 -1.03 9.09 -2.79
N THR A 150 -0.70 8.49 -3.92
CA THR A 150 -1.71 7.90 -4.82
C THR A 150 -2.25 6.61 -4.20
N VAL A 151 -3.58 6.55 -4.07
CA VAL A 151 -4.33 5.37 -3.62
C VAL A 151 -5.22 4.86 -4.76
N LEU A 152 -6.20 4.04 -4.45
CA LEU A 152 -7.09 3.42 -5.43
C LEU A 152 -7.93 4.41 -6.25
N ASN A 153 -8.33 3.98 -7.46
CA ASN A 153 -9.34 4.63 -8.30
C ASN A 153 -9.05 6.11 -8.61
N GLY A 154 -7.78 6.46 -8.83
CA GLY A 154 -7.40 7.83 -9.13
C GLY A 154 -7.57 8.80 -7.96
N SER A 155 -7.69 8.30 -6.75
CA SER A 155 -7.68 9.11 -5.54
C SER A 155 -6.27 9.33 -5.04
N LEU A 156 -6.05 10.52 -4.48
CA LEU A 156 -4.78 10.95 -3.92
C LEU A 156 -5.02 11.38 -2.46
N ILE A 157 -4.25 10.86 -1.51
CA ILE A 157 -4.19 11.45 -0.18
C ILE A 157 -3.35 12.72 -0.29
N VAL A 158 -3.98 13.86 -0.08
CA VAL A 158 -3.32 15.17 -0.14
C VAL A 158 -2.54 15.42 1.13
N PHE A 159 -3.17 15.17 2.27
CA PHE A 159 -2.50 15.17 3.56
C PHE A 159 -3.24 14.26 4.56
N ASP A 160 -2.52 13.80 5.56
CA ASP A 160 -3.02 12.96 6.64
C ASP A 160 -2.42 13.43 7.96
N TYR A 161 -3.29 13.73 8.91
CA TYR A 161 -2.96 13.92 10.31
C TYR A 161 -3.31 12.65 11.08
N SER A 162 -2.33 11.97 11.66
CA SER A 162 -2.51 10.70 12.37
C SER A 162 -2.11 10.79 13.84
N ASP A 163 -2.94 10.22 14.73
CA ASP A 163 -2.56 9.87 16.09
C ASP A 163 -2.48 8.35 16.21
N PHE A 164 -1.26 7.82 16.17
CA PHE A 164 -0.98 6.38 16.22
C PHE A 164 -1.19 5.77 17.61
N SER A 165 -1.40 6.58 18.64
CA SER A 165 -1.65 6.08 20.00
C SER A 165 -3.11 5.65 20.22
N ILE A 166 -4.01 6.19 19.42
CA ILE A 166 -5.45 5.91 19.46
C ILE A 166 -6.00 5.39 18.13
N ASP A 167 -5.11 5.03 17.18
CA ASP A 167 -5.45 4.54 15.83
C ASP A 167 -6.49 5.44 15.11
N SER A 168 -6.29 6.76 15.17
CA SER A 168 -7.20 7.73 14.57
C SER A 168 -6.48 8.68 13.63
N ASN A 169 -7.14 9.03 12.53
CA ASN A 169 -6.58 9.99 11.58
C ASN A 169 -7.66 10.89 10.94
N PHE A 170 -7.19 12.01 10.41
CA PHE A 170 -7.95 12.94 9.59
C PHE A 170 -7.26 13.08 8.25
N ILE A 171 -7.93 12.69 7.18
CA ILE A 171 -7.37 12.62 5.83
C ILE A 171 -8.15 13.52 4.89
N ILE A 172 -7.45 14.22 4.02
CA ILE A 172 -8.04 14.86 2.85
C ILE A 172 -7.60 14.13 1.60
N TYR A 173 -8.59 13.66 0.84
CA TYR A 173 -8.43 13.06 -0.48
C TYR A 173 -8.75 14.05 -1.59
N TYR A 174 -8.12 13.85 -2.74
CA TYR A 174 -8.55 14.41 -4.01
C TYR A 174 -8.92 13.28 -4.97
N ASN A 175 -10.12 13.32 -5.53
CA ASN A 175 -10.58 12.36 -6.54
C ASN A 175 -10.41 12.95 -7.93
N VAL A 176 -9.52 12.34 -8.74
CA VAL A 176 -9.18 12.82 -10.10
C VAL A 176 -10.38 12.73 -11.05
N PHE A 177 -11.25 11.71 -10.90
CA PHE A 177 -12.39 11.51 -11.81
C PHE A 177 -13.56 12.45 -11.53
N ARG A 178 -13.74 12.86 -10.27
CA ARG A 178 -14.80 13.77 -9.85
C ARG A 178 -14.35 15.22 -9.78
N ASP A 179 -13.05 15.45 -9.78
CA ASP A 179 -12.44 16.77 -9.54
C ASP A 179 -12.86 17.37 -8.19
N GLU A 180 -12.86 16.55 -7.13
CA GLU A 180 -13.36 16.92 -5.80
C GLU A 180 -12.33 16.58 -4.72
N PHE A 181 -12.29 17.44 -3.67
CA PHE A 181 -11.65 17.14 -2.39
C PHE A 181 -12.72 16.64 -1.40
N PHE A 182 -12.38 15.68 -0.57
CA PHE A 182 -13.29 15.12 0.44
C PHE A 182 -12.53 14.55 1.64
#